data_ffaa5816e50c1b63c37b91e8b7ee743a
#
_entry.id   ffaa5816e50c1b63c37b91e8b7ee743a
#
_cell.length_a   1.000
_cell.length_b   1.000
_cell.length_c   1.000
_cell.angle_alpha   90.00
_cell.angle_beta   90.00
_cell.angle_gamma   90.00
#
_symmetry.space_group_name_H-M   'P 1'
#
loop_
_entity.id
_entity.type
_entity.pdbx_description
1 polymer ?
#
loop_
_entity_poly.entity_id
_entity_poly.type
_entity_poly.pdbx_seq_one_letter_code
_entity_poly.pdbx_strand_id
1 'polypeptide(L)'
;AALAWKVNEEAFMKDIKWIDQLKLRVGYGVTGNSSVSPYSTAGSVTSTYAKIPFGLGGSVSNVNGAKPDVMPNYNLGWEKTASTNFGVDFSLFNNRVYGSLEYYIAKTSDVIMNRSIPVITGYAQIRSNIGKTQNNGFEATINVIPVKTKSFSWESSVSFTKNKEKIVELSGGKVDEPGNNWFIGSPLNVFYDYQYDRIWQNTEDDKMMMAAYNSNKMTFNAIG
;
A
#
# COMPACT_ATOMS: atom_id res chain seq x y z
N ALA A 1 12.01 6.27 -20.46
CA ALA A 1 12.25 7.47 -21.29
C ALA A 1 12.08 8.71 -20.43
N ALA A 2 12.87 9.76 -20.71
CA ALA A 2 12.73 11.05 -20.05
C ALA A 2 12.98 12.18 -21.05
N LEU A 3 12.26 13.27 -20.86
CA LEU A 3 12.41 14.51 -21.62
C LEU A 3 12.52 15.68 -20.63
N ALA A 4 13.40 16.62 -20.94
CA ALA A 4 13.55 17.85 -20.18
C ALA A 4 13.65 19.04 -21.16
N TRP A 5 12.90 20.10 -20.85
CA TRP A 5 12.89 21.32 -21.63
C TRP A 5 13.27 22.49 -20.74
N LYS A 6 14.34 23.20 -21.13
CA LYS A 6 14.78 24.43 -20.47
C LYS A 6 14.06 25.61 -21.08
N VAL A 7 12.93 25.95 -20.54
CA VAL A 7 12.06 27.04 -21.06
C VAL A 7 12.72 28.39 -20.98
N ASN A 8 13.55 28.63 -19.96
CA ASN A 8 14.28 29.89 -19.79
C ASN A 8 15.30 30.19 -20.88
N GLU A 9 15.71 29.20 -21.69
CA GLU A 9 16.64 29.40 -22.80
C GLU A 9 15.93 29.80 -24.11
N GLU A 10 14.60 29.74 -24.14
CA GLU A 10 13.79 30.06 -25.31
C GLU A 10 13.75 31.57 -25.61
N ALA A 11 13.61 31.93 -26.89
CA ALA A 11 13.62 33.30 -27.33
C ALA A 11 12.57 34.19 -26.66
N PHE A 12 11.37 33.64 -26.41
CA PHE A 12 10.26 34.34 -25.77
C PHE A 12 10.46 34.60 -24.27
N MET A 13 11.44 33.93 -23.65
CA MET A 13 11.73 34.06 -22.20
C MET A 13 12.89 35.04 -21.93
N LYS A 14 13.68 35.44 -22.93
CA LYS A 14 14.91 36.24 -22.76
C LYS A 14 14.68 37.60 -22.12
N ASP A 15 13.51 38.18 -22.27
CA ASP A 15 13.16 39.48 -21.69
C ASP A 15 12.73 39.36 -20.20
N ILE A 16 12.52 38.16 -19.69
CA ILE A 16 12.08 37.90 -18.32
C ILE A 16 13.32 37.70 -17.44
N LYS A 17 13.90 38.77 -16.95
CA LYS A 17 15.19 38.77 -16.23
C LYS A 17 15.11 38.24 -14.77
N TRP A 18 13.92 38.07 -14.22
CA TRP A 18 13.77 37.57 -12.85
C TRP A 18 13.68 36.04 -12.76
N ILE A 19 13.60 35.36 -13.89
CA ILE A 19 13.65 33.90 -13.99
C ILE A 19 15.04 33.48 -14.37
N ASP A 20 15.79 32.89 -13.47
CA ASP A 20 17.13 32.37 -13.71
C ASP A 20 17.11 31.00 -14.37
N GLN A 21 16.16 30.15 -13.91
CA GLN A 21 15.95 28.82 -14.44
C GLN A 21 14.47 28.47 -14.43
N LEU A 22 13.99 27.89 -15.51
CA LEU A 22 12.71 27.24 -15.62
C LEU A 22 12.88 26.01 -16.50
N LYS A 23 12.76 24.84 -15.89
CA LYS A 23 12.94 23.56 -16.58
C LYS A 23 11.74 22.65 -16.32
N LEU A 24 11.11 22.21 -17.38
CA LEU A 24 10.05 21.22 -17.34
C LEU A 24 10.63 19.83 -17.58
N ARG A 25 10.16 18.85 -16.82
CA ARG A 25 10.59 17.44 -16.93
C ARG A 25 9.37 16.55 -17.06
N VAL A 26 9.46 15.54 -17.91
CA VAL A 26 8.53 14.42 -17.96
C VAL A 26 9.32 13.14 -18.06
N GLY A 27 8.97 12.15 -17.27
CA GLY A 27 9.61 10.84 -17.25
C GLY A 27 8.59 9.72 -17.23
N TYR A 28 8.93 8.65 -17.91
CA TYR A 28 8.18 7.39 -17.85
C TYR A 28 9.15 6.23 -17.73
N GLY A 29 8.89 5.32 -16.81
CA GLY A 29 9.69 4.12 -16.61
C GLY A 29 8.86 2.97 -16.07
N VAL A 30 9.33 1.77 -16.31
CA VAL A 30 8.77 0.54 -15.73
C VAL A 30 9.90 -0.15 -14.97
N THR A 31 9.65 -0.46 -13.70
CA THR A 31 10.56 -1.21 -12.85
C THR A 31 9.93 -2.52 -12.43
N GLY A 32 10.73 -3.57 -12.36
CA GLY A 32 10.34 -4.87 -11.81
C GLY A 32 10.80 -4.98 -10.35
N ASN A 33 9.96 -5.58 -9.52
CA ASN A 33 10.30 -5.97 -8.16
C ASN A 33 10.27 -7.49 -8.04
N SER A 34 11.41 -8.07 -7.70
CA SER A 34 11.59 -9.51 -7.49
C SER A 34 11.64 -9.89 -6.01
N SER A 35 11.19 -9.00 -5.11
CA SER A 35 11.28 -9.15 -3.65
C SER A 35 10.36 -10.25 -3.13
N VAL A 36 10.62 -11.47 -3.53
CA VAL A 36 10.02 -12.70 -3.00
C VAL A 36 11.08 -13.51 -2.28
N SER A 37 10.71 -14.07 -1.14
CA SER A 37 11.63 -14.96 -0.42
C SER A 37 12.02 -16.15 -1.30
N PRO A 38 13.26 -16.64 -1.22
CA PRO A 38 13.67 -17.87 -1.90
C PRO A 38 12.67 -19.01 -1.63
N TYR A 39 12.45 -19.85 -2.62
CA TYR A 39 11.53 -20.98 -2.57
C TYR A 39 10.04 -20.64 -2.40
N SER A 40 9.64 -19.37 -2.48
CA SER A 40 8.24 -18.96 -2.37
C SER A 40 7.32 -19.62 -3.40
N THR A 41 7.87 -20.02 -4.53
CA THR A 41 7.16 -20.75 -5.60
C THR A 41 6.92 -22.21 -5.27
N ALA A 42 7.71 -22.79 -4.37
CA ALA A 42 7.64 -24.23 -4.01
C ALA A 42 6.54 -24.55 -2.98
N GLY A 43 5.89 -23.51 -2.43
CA GLY A 43 4.91 -23.68 -1.37
C GLY A 43 5.54 -23.93 0.01
N SER A 44 4.71 -24.23 1.00
CA SER A 44 5.17 -24.50 2.35
C SER A 44 4.32 -25.52 3.10
N VAL A 45 4.93 -26.07 4.14
CA VAL A 45 4.29 -27.00 5.08
C VAL A 45 4.48 -26.45 6.48
N THR A 46 3.43 -26.41 7.27
CA THR A 46 3.50 -26.07 8.70
C THR A 46 3.72 -27.35 9.51
N SER A 47 4.83 -27.44 10.23
CA SER A 47 5.27 -28.64 10.96
C SER A 47 4.84 -28.72 12.43
N THR A 48 4.18 -27.68 12.95
CA THR A 48 3.72 -27.59 14.35
C THR A 48 2.21 -27.50 14.47
N TYR A 49 1.50 -28.04 13.49
CA TYR A 49 0.04 -27.88 13.38
C TYR A 49 -0.75 -28.48 14.54
N ALA A 50 -0.33 -29.67 14.99
CA ALA A 50 -0.92 -30.35 16.15
C ALA A 50 0.10 -31.28 16.81
N LYS A 51 -0.02 -31.45 18.11
CA LYS A 51 0.67 -32.52 18.83
C LYS A 51 -0.15 -33.76 18.75
N ILE A 52 0.36 -34.76 18.04
CA ILE A 52 -0.33 -36.07 17.90
C ILE A 52 0.28 -37.01 18.94
N PRO A 53 -0.51 -37.58 19.85
CA PRO A 53 -0.03 -38.61 20.76
C PRO A 53 0.33 -39.85 19.94
N PHE A 54 1.57 -40.30 20.02
CA PHE A 54 2.04 -41.51 19.36
C PHE A 54 2.77 -42.41 20.38
N GLY A 55 2.31 -43.65 20.50
CA GLY A 55 2.89 -44.65 21.36
C GLY A 55 1.94 -45.77 21.73
N LEU A 56 2.47 -46.98 21.98
CA LEU A 56 1.77 -48.15 22.48
C LEU A 56 2.34 -48.50 23.85
N GLY A 57 1.44 -48.81 24.82
CA GLY A 57 1.87 -49.42 26.08
C GLY A 57 2.50 -48.48 27.09
N GLY A 58 1.86 -47.39 27.45
CA GLY A 58 2.20 -46.57 28.64
C GLY A 58 3.19 -45.46 28.49
N SER A 59 3.85 -45.31 27.34
CA SER A 59 4.71 -44.17 27.03
C SER A 59 4.19 -43.45 25.78
N VAL A 60 3.48 -42.35 25.99
CA VAL A 60 2.97 -41.54 24.89
C VAL A 60 3.89 -40.33 24.69
N SER A 61 4.55 -40.24 23.53
CA SER A 61 5.26 -39.04 23.13
C SER A 61 4.42 -38.22 22.15
N ASN A 62 4.39 -36.92 22.36
CA ASN A 62 3.74 -35.99 21.43
C ASN A 62 4.64 -35.71 20.24
N VAL A 63 4.22 -36.08 19.05
CA VAL A 63 4.90 -35.78 17.77
C VAL A 63 4.23 -34.60 17.11
N ASN A 64 5.02 -33.69 16.57
CA ASN A 64 4.49 -32.57 15.82
C ASN A 64 3.87 -33.07 14.51
N GLY A 65 2.59 -32.77 14.32
CA GLY A 65 1.92 -33.00 13.04
C GLY A 65 2.35 -31.96 12.00
N ALA A 66 2.29 -32.33 10.75
CA ALA A 66 2.58 -31.45 9.63
C ALA A 66 1.38 -31.39 8.68
N LYS A 67 1.10 -30.21 8.14
CA LYS A 67 0.08 -30.03 7.08
C LYS A 67 0.59 -29.10 6.00
N PRO A 68 0.15 -29.26 4.74
CA PRO A 68 0.35 -28.26 3.71
C PRO A 68 -0.27 -26.92 4.11
N ASP A 69 0.43 -25.82 3.82
CA ASP A 69 -0.02 -24.47 4.17
C ASP A 69 -0.19 -23.62 2.91
N VAL A 70 0.89 -23.33 2.21
CA VAL A 70 0.86 -22.56 0.97
C VAL A 70 1.03 -23.48 -0.24
N MET A 71 0.08 -23.41 -1.18
CA MET A 71 0.13 -24.17 -2.41
C MET A 71 1.27 -23.70 -3.32
N PRO A 72 2.04 -24.61 -3.95
CA PRO A 72 3.07 -24.23 -4.91
C PRO A 72 2.49 -23.43 -6.08
N ASN A 73 3.21 -22.41 -6.52
CA ASN A 73 2.89 -21.66 -7.74
C ASN A 73 4.17 -21.33 -8.52
N TYR A 74 4.48 -22.15 -9.50
CA TYR A 74 5.68 -21.99 -10.34
C TYR A 74 5.54 -20.88 -11.40
N ASN A 75 4.33 -20.31 -11.57
CA ASN A 75 4.06 -19.20 -12.47
C ASN A 75 4.17 -17.84 -11.78
N LEU A 76 4.67 -17.79 -10.55
CA LEU A 76 4.85 -16.55 -9.82
C LEU A 76 5.89 -15.68 -10.53
N GLY A 77 5.45 -14.51 -11.00
CA GLY A 77 6.26 -13.52 -11.69
C GLY A 77 6.63 -12.32 -10.82
N TRP A 78 7.37 -11.40 -11.41
CA TRP A 78 7.73 -10.13 -10.75
C TRP A 78 6.57 -9.15 -10.77
N GLU A 79 6.47 -8.37 -9.71
CA GLU A 79 5.63 -7.18 -9.69
C GLU A 79 6.20 -6.13 -10.63
N LYS A 80 5.33 -5.37 -11.31
CA LYS A 80 5.73 -4.34 -12.26
C LYS A 80 5.13 -3.01 -11.86
N THR A 81 5.96 -1.99 -11.73
CA THR A 81 5.52 -0.62 -11.46
C THR A 81 5.85 0.29 -12.62
N ALA A 82 4.81 0.76 -13.30
CA ALA A 82 4.90 1.80 -14.32
C ALA A 82 4.71 3.17 -13.65
N SER A 83 5.73 4.02 -13.75
CA SER A 83 5.72 5.36 -13.16
C SER A 83 5.80 6.43 -14.25
N THR A 84 4.93 7.43 -14.12
CA THR A 84 4.98 8.67 -14.91
C THR A 84 5.22 9.84 -13.97
N ASN A 85 6.25 10.63 -14.23
CA ASN A 85 6.64 11.77 -13.42
C ASN A 85 6.59 13.05 -14.23
N PHE A 86 6.03 14.10 -13.67
CA PHE A 86 6.06 15.47 -14.18
C PHE A 86 6.77 16.34 -13.16
N GLY A 87 7.76 17.10 -13.61
CA GLY A 87 8.54 17.95 -12.72
C GLY A 87 8.74 19.35 -13.30
N VAL A 88 8.83 20.33 -12.41
CA VAL A 88 9.20 21.71 -12.71
C VAL A 88 10.34 22.09 -11.77
N ASP A 89 11.51 22.39 -12.34
CA ASP A 89 12.62 22.98 -11.58
C ASP A 89 12.64 24.48 -11.89
N PHE A 90 12.72 25.30 -10.86
CA PHE A 90 12.73 26.75 -11.02
C PHE A 90 13.79 27.41 -10.15
N SER A 91 14.30 28.55 -10.64
CA SER A 91 15.14 29.46 -9.89
C SER A 91 14.83 30.90 -10.31
N LEU A 92 14.66 31.76 -9.32
CA LEU A 92 14.14 33.11 -9.46
C LEU A 92 15.01 34.10 -8.67
N PHE A 93 15.04 35.37 -9.12
CA PHE A 93 15.63 36.51 -8.42
C PHE A 93 17.12 36.30 -8.07
N ASN A 94 17.94 35.92 -9.06
CA ASN A 94 19.36 35.59 -8.89
C ASN A 94 19.58 34.46 -7.87
N ASN A 95 18.86 33.36 -8.06
CA ASN A 95 18.88 32.18 -7.19
C ASN A 95 18.48 32.45 -5.71
N ARG A 96 17.67 33.48 -5.49
CA ARG A 96 17.16 33.75 -4.13
C ARG A 96 15.97 32.88 -3.75
N VAL A 97 15.19 32.44 -4.71
CA VAL A 97 14.09 31.49 -4.54
C VAL A 97 14.28 30.41 -5.59
N TYR A 98 14.47 29.18 -5.15
CA TYR A 98 14.65 28.05 -6.05
C TYR A 98 14.04 26.78 -5.47
N GLY A 99 13.72 25.84 -6.34
CA GLY A 99 13.11 24.59 -5.89
C GLY A 99 12.61 23.71 -7.02
N SER A 100 11.85 22.72 -6.62
CA SER A 100 11.18 21.79 -7.53
C SER A 100 9.75 21.51 -7.10
N LEU A 101 8.90 21.30 -8.08
CA LEU A 101 7.54 20.77 -7.93
C LEU A 101 7.46 19.49 -8.74
N GLU A 102 6.96 18.43 -8.14
CA GLU A 102 6.84 17.13 -8.79
C GLU A 102 5.45 16.53 -8.59
N TYR A 103 4.93 15.94 -9.64
CA TYR A 103 3.72 15.13 -9.60
C TYR A 103 3.98 13.80 -10.25
N TYR A 104 3.64 12.71 -9.56
CA TYR A 104 3.84 11.38 -10.09
C TYR A 104 2.58 10.52 -10.02
N ILE A 105 2.51 9.57 -10.94
CA ILE A 105 1.53 8.51 -10.99
C ILE A 105 2.29 7.21 -11.13
N ALA A 106 2.22 6.36 -10.11
CA ALA A 106 2.81 5.02 -10.10
C ALA A 106 1.68 3.97 -10.10
N LYS A 107 1.69 3.07 -11.06
CA LYS A 107 0.74 1.95 -11.17
C LYS A 107 1.50 0.66 -11.07
N THR A 108 1.22 -0.11 -10.01
CA THR A 108 1.81 -1.44 -9.82
C THR A 108 0.80 -2.49 -10.25
N SER A 109 1.22 -3.37 -11.12
CA SER A 109 0.49 -4.56 -11.57
C SER A 109 1.21 -5.81 -11.11
N ASP A 110 0.50 -6.93 -11.18
CA ASP A 110 1.03 -8.23 -10.83
C ASP A 110 1.50 -8.30 -9.36
N VAL A 111 0.86 -7.52 -8.45
CA VAL A 111 1.19 -7.52 -7.02
C VAL A 111 1.00 -8.93 -6.46
N ILE A 112 2.01 -9.40 -5.75
CA ILE A 112 2.01 -10.74 -5.19
C ILE A 112 1.23 -10.74 -3.89
N MET A 113 0.13 -11.46 -3.88
CA MET A 113 -0.78 -11.55 -2.73
C MET A 113 -1.06 -13.00 -2.36
N ASN A 114 -1.32 -13.25 -1.07
CA ASN A 114 -1.83 -14.52 -0.61
C ASN A 114 -3.35 -14.55 -0.84
N ARG A 115 -3.81 -15.51 -1.61
CA ARG A 115 -5.22 -15.77 -1.84
C ARG A 115 -5.64 -17.03 -1.09
N SER A 116 -6.66 -16.93 -0.26
CA SER A 116 -7.29 -18.10 0.36
C SER A 116 -7.94 -18.99 -0.70
N ILE A 117 -7.78 -20.28 -0.57
CA ILE A 117 -8.36 -21.28 -1.48
C ILE A 117 -9.19 -22.29 -0.70
N PRO A 118 -10.16 -22.97 -1.35
CA PRO A 118 -11.00 -23.94 -0.68
C PRO A 118 -10.17 -25.04 0.00
N VAL A 119 -10.46 -25.33 1.25
CA VAL A 119 -9.73 -26.31 2.07
C VAL A 119 -9.72 -27.73 1.50
N ILE A 120 -10.66 -28.05 0.61
CA ILE A 120 -10.70 -29.34 -0.11
C ILE A 120 -9.46 -29.56 -0.96
N THR A 121 -8.72 -28.50 -1.30
CA THR A 121 -7.42 -28.60 -2.02
C THR A 121 -6.29 -29.13 -1.15
N GLY A 122 -6.49 -29.21 0.15
CA GLY A 122 -5.48 -29.56 1.14
C GLY A 122 -4.57 -28.39 1.56
N TYR A 123 -4.74 -27.21 0.97
CA TYR A 123 -3.95 -26.00 1.26
C TYR A 123 -4.84 -24.87 1.81
N ALA A 124 -4.27 -23.99 2.62
CA ALA A 124 -4.97 -22.81 3.12
C ALA A 124 -4.98 -21.67 2.12
N GLN A 125 -3.89 -21.49 1.39
CA GLN A 125 -3.67 -20.34 0.52
C GLN A 125 -2.70 -20.63 -0.64
N ILE A 126 -2.72 -19.75 -1.63
CA ILE A 126 -1.78 -19.72 -2.76
C ILE A 126 -1.25 -18.29 -2.95
N ARG A 127 0.04 -18.13 -3.23
CA ARG A 127 0.61 -16.86 -3.68
C ARG A 127 0.38 -16.69 -5.17
N SER A 128 -0.12 -15.52 -5.57
CA SER A 128 -0.43 -15.24 -6.98
C SER A 128 -0.20 -13.77 -7.32
N ASN A 129 0.13 -13.49 -8.57
CA ASN A 129 0.24 -12.13 -9.10
C ASN A 129 -1.15 -11.63 -9.53
N ILE A 130 -1.90 -11.06 -8.61
CA ILE A 130 -3.34 -10.78 -8.80
C ILE A 130 -3.78 -9.38 -8.44
N GLY A 131 -2.93 -8.63 -7.73
CA GLY A 131 -3.29 -7.30 -7.28
C GLY A 131 -2.84 -6.21 -8.25
N LYS A 132 -3.58 -5.09 -8.24
CA LYS A 132 -3.16 -3.84 -8.86
C LYS A 132 -3.36 -2.70 -7.87
N THR A 133 -2.34 -1.87 -7.73
CA THR A 133 -2.39 -0.68 -6.89
C THR A 133 -1.99 0.56 -7.70
N GLN A 134 -2.38 1.71 -7.22
CA GLN A 134 -1.99 3.00 -7.79
C GLN A 134 -1.60 3.94 -6.67
N ASN A 135 -0.49 4.63 -6.84
CA ASN A 135 -0.05 5.71 -5.96
C ASN A 135 0.16 6.98 -6.77
N ASN A 136 -0.47 8.07 -6.34
CA ASN A 136 -0.28 9.40 -6.92
C ASN A 136 0.27 10.30 -5.83
N GLY A 137 1.29 11.09 -6.16
CA GLY A 137 1.86 12.01 -5.20
C GLY A 137 2.20 13.36 -5.81
N PHE A 138 2.20 14.35 -4.94
CA PHE A 138 2.70 15.69 -5.21
C PHE A 138 3.79 16.01 -4.19
N GLU A 139 4.91 16.50 -4.69
CA GLU A 139 6.07 16.90 -3.88
C GLU A 139 6.48 18.31 -4.28
N ALA A 140 6.78 19.13 -3.29
CA ALA A 140 7.25 20.48 -3.48
C ALA A 140 8.42 20.75 -2.53
N THR A 141 9.52 21.25 -3.06
CA THR A 141 10.65 21.74 -2.27
C THR A 141 10.95 23.16 -2.71
N ILE A 142 10.92 24.08 -1.75
CA ILE A 142 11.17 25.51 -1.98
C ILE A 142 12.27 25.95 -1.04
N ASN A 143 13.33 26.53 -1.59
CA ASN A 143 14.44 27.11 -0.87
C ASN A 143 14.41 28.63 -1.09
N VAL A 144 14.64 29.37 -0.03
CA VAL A 144 14.60 30.84 -0.05
C VAL A 144 15.83 31.37 0.68
N ILE A 145 16.51 32.34 0.06
CA ILE A 145 17.62 33.08 0.67
C ILE A 145 17.15 34.53 0.89
N PRO A 146 16.42 34.81 2.01
CA PRO A 146 15.86 36.15 2.25
C PRO A 146 16.95 37.20 2.45
N VAL A 147 18.04 36.82 3.12
CA VAL A 147 19.16 37.71 3.40
C VAL A 147 20.46 37.08 2.93
N LYS A 148 21.19 37.84 2.14
CA LYS A 148 22.55 37.48 1.71
C LYS A 148 23.41 38.73 1.66
N THR A 149 24.33 38.84 2.62
CA THR A 149 25.33 39.91 2.72
C THR A 149 26.75 39.32 2.61
N LYS A 150 27.78 40.14 2.67
CA LYS A 150 29.17 39.65 2.66
C LYS A 150 29.54 38.83 3.91
N SER A 151 28.91 39.13 5.05
CA SER A 151 29.22 38.49 6.34
C SER A 151 28.11 37.61 6.89
N PHE A 152 26.93 37.62 6.29
CA PHE A 152 25.76 36.87 6.79
C PHE A 152 24.90 36.39 5.63
N SER A 153 24.49 35.12 5.70
CA SER A 153 23.52 34.53 4.79
C SER A 153 22.50 33.72 5.60
N TRP A 154 21.23 33.96 5.30
CA TRP A 154 20.13 33.16 5.85
C TRP A 154 19.44 32.42 4.71
N GLU A 155 19.39 31.10 4.85
CA GLU A 155 18.71 30.20 3.94
C GLU A 155 17.65 29.41 4.68
N SER A 156 16.48 29.26 4.07
CA SER A 156 15.36 28.46 4.60
C SER A 156 14.87 27.52 3.53
N SER A 157 14.57 26.29 3.93
CA SER A 157 14.02 25.25 3.06
C SER A 157 12.69 24.74 3.62
N VAL A 158 11.71 24.59 2.74
CA VAL A 158 10.40 24.00 3.06
C VAL A 158 10.14 22.88 2.05
N SER A 159 9.84 21.70 2.57
CA SER A 159 9.42 20.56 1.76
C SER A 159 8.02 20.14 2.14
N PHE A 160 7.20 19.87 1.14
CA PHE A 160 5.83 19.38 1.28
C PHE A 160 5.66 18.14 0.40
N THR A 161 5.13 17.07 0.99
CA THR A 161 4.84 15.83 0.28
C THR A 161 3.43 15.36 0.63
N LYS A 162 2.65 15.03 -0.38
CA LYS A 162 1.34 14.42 -0.24
C LYS A 162 1.20 13.28 -1.24
N ASN A 163 0.96 12.09 -0.74
CA ASN A 163 0.67 10.92 -1.57
C ASN A 163 -0.70 10.33 -1.24
N LYS A 164 -1.26 9.61 -2.19
CA LYS A 164 -2.50 8.87 -2.04
C LYS A 164 -2.38 7.57 -2.81
N GLU A 165 -2.34 6.48 -2.08
CA GLU A 165 -2.41 5.14 -2.65
C GLU A 165 -3.84 4.61 -2.65
N LYS A 166 -4.11 3.65 -3.53
CA LYS A 166 -5.36 2.92 -3.57
C LYS A 166 -5.18 1.54 -4.21
N ILE A 167 -5.98 0.61 -3.74
CA ILE A 167 -6.19 -0.68 -4.39
C ILE A 167 -7.07 -0.43 -5.64
N VAL A 168 -6.63 -0.95 -6.79
CA VAL A 168 -7.36 -0.83 -8.05
C VAL A 168 -8.10 -2.11 -8.40
N GLU A 169 -7.46 -3.26 -8.10
CA GLU A 169 -7.97 -4.60 -8.41
C GLU A 169 -7.37 -5.62 -7.44
N LEU A 170 -8.16 -6.60 -7.05
CA LEU A 170 -7.79 -7.76 -6.24
C LEU A 170 -8.06 -9.07 -7.00
N SER A 171 -7.92 -10.20 -6.35
CA SER A 171 -8.05 -11.55 -6.96
C SER A 171 -9.38 -11.81 -7.66
N GLY A 172 -10.45 -11.21 -7.19
CA GLY A 172 -11.79 -11.30 -7.77
C GLY A 172 -12.13 -10.17 -8.75
N GLY A 173 -11.13 -9.38 -9.19
CA GLY A 173 -11.34 -8.17 -9.96
C GLY A 173 -11.57 -6.95 -9.07
N LYS A 174 -12.66 -6.20 -9.29
CA LYS A 174 -13.01 -5.02 -8.48
C LYS A 174 -14.00 -5.40 -7.36
N VAL A 175 -13.65 -6.39 -6.57
CA VAL A 175 -14.44 -6.87 -5.44
C VAL A 175 -13.63 -6.70 -4.17
N ASP A 176 -14.27 -6.17 -3.12
CA ASP A 176 -13.64 -5.99 -1.81
C ASP A 176 -13.38 -7.34 -1.13
N GLU A 177 -12.30 -7.39 -0.35
CA GLU A 177 -11.92 -8.54 0.48
C GLU A 177 -11.88 -8.12 1.97
N PRO A 178 -13.03 -7.98 2.65
CA PRO A 178 -13.09 -7.47 4.04
C PRO A 178 -12.31 -8.33 5.01
N GLY A 179 -12.19 -9.65 4.76
CA GLY A 179 -11.41 -10.57 5.60
C GLY A 179 -9.92 -10.24 5.65
N ASN A 180 -9.42 -9.51 4.66
CA ASN A 180 -8.04 -9.02 4.58
C ASN A 180 -7.94 -7.51 4.84
N ASN A 181 -9.04 -6.83 5.16
CA ASN A 181 -9.16 -5.37 5.25
C ASN A 181 -8.79 -4.65 3.93
N TRP A 182 -9.05 -5.29 2.78
CA TRP A 182 -8.75 -4.73 1.46
C TRP A 182 -10.02 -4.28 0.75
N PHE A 183 -10.07 -2.98 0.48
CA PHE A 183 -11.22 -2.32 -0.15
C PHE A 183 -10.78 -1.61 -1.42
N ILE A 184 -11.49 -1.84 -2.51
CA ILE A 184 -11.20 -1.17 -3.80
C ILE A 184 -11.36 0.34 -3.66
N GLY A 185 -10.35 1.08 -4.09
CA GLY A 185 -10.30 2.54 -3.97
C GLY A 185 -9.73 3.06 -2.65
N SER A 186 -9.50 2.19 -1.66
CA SER A 186 -8.88 2.51 -0.37
C SER A 186 -7.39 2.18 -0.35
N PRO A 187 -6.60 2.75 0.59
CA PRO A 187 -5.23 2.34 0.82
C PRO A 187 -5.11 0.86 1.19
N LEU A 188 -3.90 0.29 1.04
CA LEU A 188 -3.60 -1.09 1.46
C LEU A 188 -3.78 -1.32 2.96
N ASN A 189 -3.47 -0.30 3.76
CA ASN A 189 -3.62 -0.35 5.20
C ASN A 189 -4.75 0.57 5.63
N VAL A 190 -5.85 -0.02 6.06
CA VAL A 190 -7.02 0.68 6.61
C VAL A 190 -7.35 0.12 7.98
N PHE A 191 -7.81 0.98 8.86
CA PHE A 191 -8.47 0.54 10.09
C PHE A 191 -9.91 0.18 9.75
N TYR A 192 -10.23 -1.09 9.88
CA TYR A 192 -11.58 -1.61 9.66
C TYR A 192 -11.95 -2.50 10.82
N ASP A 193 -12.91 -2.05 11.62
CA ASP A 193 -13.37 -2.74 12.81
C ASP A 193 -14.82 -2.35 13.11
N TYR A 194 -15.41 -3.04 14.07
CA TYR A 194 -16.73 -2.69 14.56
C TYR A 194 -16.69 -1.34 15.26
N GLN A 195 -17.65 -0.48 14.90
CA GLN A 195 -17.86 0.76 15.64
C GLN A 195 -18.70 0.45 16.88
N TYR A 196 -18.17 0.84 18.05
CA TYR A 196 -18.95 0.78 19.28
C TYR A 196 -20.15 1.73 19.13
N ASP A 197 -21.35 1.20 19.30
CA ASP A 197 -22.59 1.98 19.28
C ASP A 197 -22.97 2.37 20.71
N ARG A 198 -23.34 1.41 21.54
CA ARG A 198 -23.77 1.65 22.93
C ARG A 198 -23.80 0.36 23.74
N ILE A 199 -23.90 0.50 25.06
CA ILE A 199 -24.22 -0.60 25.96
C ILE A 199 -25.74 -0.82 25.92
N TRP A 200 -26.17 -2.07 25.79
CA TRP A 200 -27.57 -2.45 25.88
C TRP A 200 -28.18 -1.95 27.19
N GLN A 201 -29.31 -1.24 27.10
CA GLN A 201 -30.05 -0.77 28.24
C GLN A 201 -31.24 -1.69 28.54
N ASN A 202 -31.78 -1.61 29.75
CA ASN A 202 -32.97 -2.38 30.14
C ASN A 202 -34.28 -1.69 29.62
N THR A 203 -34.28 -1.29 28.33
CA THR A 203 -35.44 -0.73 27.67
C THR A 203 -36.11 -1.80 26.80
N GLU A 204 -37.39 -1.63 26.49
CA GLU A 204 -38.13 -2.57 25.64
C GLU A 204 -37.57 -2.64 24.21
N ASP A 205 -37.11 -1.53 23.68
CA ASP A 205 -36.48 -1.45 22.33
C ASP A 205 -35.19 -2.28 22.30
N ASP A 206 -34.32 -2.13 23.30
CA ASP A 206 -33.08 -2.89 23.37
C ASP A 206 -33.35 -4.40 23.59
N LYS A 207 -34.35 -4.75 24.38
CA LYS A 207 -34.77 -6.15 24.53
C LYS A 207 -35.28 -6.74 23.20
N MET A 208 -36.06 -6.02 22.44
CA MET A 208 -36.53 -6.47 21.12
C MET A 208 -35.34 -6.64 20.15
N MET A 209 -34.40 -5.71 20.12
CA MET A 209 -33.21 -5.84 19.29
C MET A 209 -32.33 -7.03 19.73
N MET A 210 -32.08 -7.21 21.03
CA MET A 210 -31.37 -8.38 21.55
C MET A 210 -32.04 -9.70 21.15
N ALA A 211 -33.37 -9.77 21.22
CA ALA A 211 -34.12 -10.96 20.81
C ALA A 211 -33.93 -11.25 19.32
N ALA A 212 -33.91 -10.22 18.47
CA ALA A 212 -33.67 -10.36 17.05
C ALA A 212 -32.23 -10.85 16.76
N TYR A 213 -31.22 -10.35 17.45
CA TYR A 213 -29.85 -10.85 17.33
C TYR A 213 -29.71 -12.29 17.82
N ASN A 214 -30.30 -12.63 18.95
CA ASN A 214 -30.26 -13.98 19.51
C ASN A 214 -30.96 -15.01 18.61
N SER A 215 -32.02 -14.63 17.88
CA SER A 215 -32.69 -15.52 16.93
C SER A 215 -31.79 -15.99 15.80
N ASN A 216 -30.72 -15.23 15.47
CA ASN A 216 -29.70 -15.56 14.47
C ASN A 216 -28.57 -16.45 15.02
N LYS A 217 -28.73 -17.14 16.14
CA LYS A 217 -27.72 -17.99 16.79
C LYS A 217 -26.46 -17.25 17.27
N MET A 218 -26.52 -15.96 17.44
CA MET A 218 -25.47 -15.19 18.12
C MET A 218 -25.82 -15.16 19.62
N THR A 219 -25.02 -15.78 20.47
CA THR A 219 -25.14 -15.70 21.92
C THR A 219 -24.56 -14.38 22.40
N PHE A 220 -25.42 -13.44 22.76
CA PHE A 220 -25.01 -12.25 23.48
C PHE A 220 -25.24 -12.45 24.97
N ASN A 221 -24.33 -11.93 25.80
CA ASN A 221 -24.50 -11.92 27.24
C ASN A 221 -25.77 -11.13 27.59
N ALA A 222 -26.46 -11.58 28.61
CA ALA A 222 -27.60 -10.87 29.14
C ALA A 222 -27.21 -9.45 29.59
N ILE A 223 -28.21 -8.56 29.65
CA ILE A 223 -28.07 -7.25 30.27
C ILE A 223 -27.55 -7.48 31.69
N GLY A 224 -26.36 -6.95 32.00
CA GLY A 224 -25.76 -7.00 33.32
C GLY A 224 -26.38 -5.97 34.27
#